data_3015720ddd2a2eee2db70c4c15086ced
#
_entry.id   3015720ddd2a2eee2db70c4c15086ced
#
_cell.length_a   1.000
_cell.length_b   1.000
_cell.length_c   1.000
_cell.angle_alpha   90.00
_cell.angle_beta   90.00
_cell.angle_gamma   90.00
#
_symmetry.space_group_name_H-M   'P 1'
#
loop_
_entity.id
_entity.type
_entity.pdbx_description
1 polymer ?
#
loop_
_entity_poly.entity_id
_entity_poly.type
_entity_poly.pdbx_seq_one_letter_code
_entity_poly.pdbx_strand_id
1 'polypeptide(L)'
;MTSATRSARVSRRAALGLGVGALAVGGVAVVADLAGAPAGPLGANATALYGMRSSTGHTYAALPGRAGRIDVYRPPGQGPFPVLVWNAGSGWRGDRGYSDGADIARGLVPHGYAVAAFSVRSSKQGTFPAQVEDATAAVRWVRRNAPGLQLDAGRVAVAGSSSGGWNALMAGLTGGQDLDREQVPPPGREVPDGGHAIPEEDRVQAIVDFFGPTDFLTMNRQMLPGACADYNRANRLKHCHLDDRSTKSDMLGVPVLASGGLTRLASPIAHVRPDSPPLLVVHGRKDVTVPWGQSLELYRAAEAAGLRTAFYSVAEGGHDLGMMTAKTRSAEVLRNGVPASAVHATISWSAVASFLDAVLPR
;
A
#
# COMPACT_ATOMS: atom_id res chain seq x y z
N MET A 1 25.68 -49.55 55.47
CA MET A 1 26.05 -50.59 54.51
C MET A 1 25.85 -50.00 53.13
N THR A 2 26.91 -49.46 52.62
CA THR A 2 27.64 -49.81 51.38
C THR A 2 26.84 -49.47 50.12
N SER A 3 27.28 -48.45 49.44
CA SER A 3 28.27 -48.40 48.32
C SER A 3 27.58 -48.70 46.99
N ALA A 4 27.78 -48.08 45.88
CA ALA A 4 28.83 -47.25 45.34
C ALA A 4 28.38 -46.70 43.97
N THR A 5 28.79 -45.51 43.68
CA THR A 5 29.26 -44.93 42.42
C THR A 5 29.42 -45.83 41.20
N ARG A 6 29.04 -45.33 40.00
CA ARG A 6 29.99 -45.20 38.88
C ARG A 6 29.48 -44.31 37.75
N SER A 7 30.32 -43.41 37.39
CA SER A 7 30.42 -42.56 36.22
C SER A 7 30.88 -43.32 34.98
N ALA A 8 30.47 -42.90 33.78
CA ALA A 8 31.23 -42.96 32.50
C ALA A 8 30.44 -42.19 31.45
N ARG A 9 30.86 -41.01 31.02
CA ARG A 9 31.78 -40.60 29.95
C ARG A 9 31.37 -41.04 28.54
N VAL A 10 30.99 -40.03 27.76
CA VAL A 10 31.49 -39.62 26.43
C VAL A 10 31.37 -40.63 25.28
N SER A 11 30.67 -40.25 24.23
CA SER A 11 31.35 -40.06 22.93
C SER A 11 30.46 -39.31 21.92
N ARG A 12 31.07 -38.35 21.29
CA ARG A 12 30.63 -37.70 20.05
C ARG A 12 30.66 -38.72 18.91
N ARG A 13 29.65 -38.70 18.05
CA ARG A 13 29.86 -38.91 16.60
C ARG A 13 28.76 -38.24 15.80
N ALA A 14 29.22 -37.46 14.84
CA ALA A 14 28.47 -36.87 13.76
C ALA A 14 28.07 -37.95 12.71
N ALA A 15 26.96 -37.79 12.09
CA ALA A 15 26.68 -38.23 10.71
C ALA A 15 25.43 -37.52 10.22
N LEU A 16 25.64 -36.73 9.31
CA LEU A 16 25.09 -36.53 7.96
C LEU A 16 23.91 -37.42 7.61
N GLY A 17 22.91 -36.73 6.97
CA GLY A 17 22.21 -37.41 5.90
C GLY A 17 20.77 -37.00 5.77
N LEU A 18 20.52 -36.05 4.87
CA LEU A 18 19.55 -36.12 3.76
C LEU A 18 18.07 -36.36 4.07
N GLY A 19 17.25 -35.44 3.65
CA GLY A 19 16.16 -35.75 2.77
C GLY A 19 14.90 -34.94 3.00
N VAL A 20 14.83 -33.85 2.45
CA VAL A 20 13.79 -33.21 1.64
C VAL A 20 12.41 -33.87 1.69
N GLY A 21 11.44 -33.07 2.03
CA GLY A 21 10.02 -33.36 1.83
C GLY A 21 9.19 -32.15 2.20
N ALA A 22 9.31 -31.06 1.43
CA ALA A 22 8.44 -29.92 1.58
C ALA A 22 7.12 -30.20 0.86
N LEU A 23 6.08 -30.53 1.61
CA LEU A 23 4.70 -30.37 1.18
C LEU A 23 4.26 -28.98 1.61
N ALA A 24 4.19 -28.07 0.65
CA ALA A 24 3.61 -26.74 0.83
C ALA A 24 2.09 -26.91 0.93
N VAL A 25 1.57 -26.89 2.12
CA VAL A 25 0.16 -26.62 2.41
C VAL A 25 0.04 -25.15 2.71
N GLY A 26 -0.86 -24.45 1.99
CA GLY A 26 -1.06 -23.02 2.02
C GLY A 26 -1.10 -22.42 3.43
N GLY A 27 -0.03 -21.76 3.79
CA GLY A 27 0.07 -21.02 5.04
C GLY A 27 -0.36 -19.59 4.81
N VAL A 28 -1.40 -19.18 5.51
CA VAL A 28 -1.70 -17.78 5.77
C VAL A 28 -0.44 -17.18 6.37
N ALA A 29 0.17 -16.21 5.67
CA ALA A 29 1.30 -15.47 6.22
C ALA A 29 0.80 -14.65 7.42
N VAL A 30 0.94 -15.22 8.59
CA VAL A 30 0.91 -14.48 9.85
C VAL A 30 2.12 -13.56 9.78
N VAL A 31 1.89 -12.25 9.70
CA VAL A 31 2.95 -11.28 9.95
C VAL A 31 3.30 -11.38 11.43
N ALA A 32 4.14 -12.37 11.76
CA ALA A 32 4.80 -12.42 13.04
C ALA A 32 5.81 -11.26 13.07
N ASP A 33 5.75 -10.52 14.15
CA ASP A 33 6.65 -9.44 14.50
C ASP A 33 8.10 -9.96 14.48
N LEU A 34 8.83 -9.77 13.38
CA LEU A 34 10.27 -9.95 13.33
C LEU A 34 10.92 -8.66 13.83
N ALA A 35 10.81 -8.45 15.13
CA ALA A 35 11.67 -7.53 15.84
C ALA A 35 13.12 -8.08 15.77
N GLY A 36 13.98 -7.35 15.07
CA GLY A 36 15.42 -7.43 15.31
C GLY A 36 16.27 -8.21 14.33
N ALA A 37 16.30 -7.82 13.04
CA ALA A 37 17.53 -7.95 12.27
C ALA A 37 18.15 -6.54 12.13
N PRO A 38 19.44 -6.34 12.50
CA PRO A 38 20.10 -5.08 12.23
C PRO A 38 20.18 -4.87 10.72
N ALA A 39 19.65 -3.74 10.24
CA ALA A 39 19.87 -3.29 8.88
C ALA A 39 21.40 -3.12 8.71
N GLY A 40 22.03 -4.09 8.05
CA GLY A 40 23.38 -3.91 7.54
C GLY A 40 23.39 -2.73 6.56
N PRO A 41 24.54 -2.09 6.34
CA PRO A 41 24.64 -0.95 5.47
C PRO A 41 24.30 -1.38 4.04
N LEU A 42 23.09 -1.07 3.57
CA LEU A 42 22.70 -1.11 2.16
C LEU A 42 23.34 0.07 1.44
N GLY A 43 24.68 0.17 1.63
CA GLY A 43 25.50 1.12 0.90
C GLY A 43 25.94 0.51 -0.41
N ALA A 44 25.89 1.30 -1.48
CA ALA A 44 26.61 1.17 -2.75
C ALA A 44 26.35 -0.04 -3.67
N ASN A 45 25.83 -1.17 -3.22
CA ASN A 45 25.70 -2.39 -4.04
C ASN A 45 24.34 -2.54 -4.77
N ALA A 46 23.29 -1.78 -4.42
CA ALA A 46 22.02 -1.81 -5.14
C ALA A 46 22.12 -1.15 -6.53
N THR A 47 23.12 -0.31 -6.76
CA THR A 47 23.36 0.40 -8.03
C THR A 47 23.77 -0.53 -9.18
N ALA A 48 24.32 -1.71 -8.86
CA ALA A 48 24.91 -2.62 -9.85
C ALA A 48 23.88 -3.56 -10.52
N LEU A 49 22.73 -3.83 -9.89
CA LEU A 49 21.85 -4.92 -10.35
C LEU A 49 20.90 -4.57 -11.49
N TYR A 50 20.60 -3.28 -11.77
CA TYR A 50 19.67 -2.88 -12.85
C TYR A 50 19.98 -1.51 -13.47
N GLY A 51 21.17 -0.96 -13.26
CA GLY A 51 21.51 0.38 -13.79
C GLY A 51 20.73 1.52 -13.14
N MET A 52 19.91 1.28 -12.11
CA MET A 52 19.18 2.33 -11.42
C MET A 52 20.09 3.11 -10.46
N ARG A 53 19.75 4.39 -10.26
CA ARG A 53 20.41 5.24 -9.25
C ARG A 53 19.51 5.36 -8.03
N SER A 54 20.10 5.34 -6.83
CA SER A 54 19.40 5.52 -5.57
C SER A 54 19.91 6.71 -4.79
N SER A 55 19.01 7.39 -4.11
CA SER A 55 19.27 8.43 -3.13
C SER A 55 18.40 8.14 -1.91
N THR A 56 18.99 7.60 -0.86
CA THR A 56 18.28 6.99 0.27
C THR A 56 18.57 7.70 1.60
N GLY A 57 17.73 7.46 2.59
CA GLY A 57 17.90 8.00 3.94
C GLY A 57 17.43 9.42 4.10
N HIS A 58 16.64 9.94 3.17
CA HIS A 58 16.05 11.27 3.33
C HIS A 58 14.98 11.30 4.42
N THR A 59 14.74 12.50 4.93
CA THR A 59 13.65 12.78 5.88
C THR A 59 12.75 13.85 5.25
N TYR A 60 11.49 13.49 4.96
CA TYR A 60 10.54 14.43 4.39
C TYR A 60 9.80 15.24 5.48
N ALA A 61 9.74 14.71 6.70
CA ALA A 61 9.17 15.36 7.88
C ALA A 61 9.84 14.86 9.16
N ALA A 62 9.91 15.70 10.19
CA ALA A 62 10.42 15.34 11.51
C ALA A 62 9.32 14.58 12.29
N LEU A 63 9.17 13.27 12.04
CA LEU A 63 8.16 12.40 12.63
C LEU A 63 8.79 11.34 13.54
N PRO A 64 8.02 10.73 14.47
CA PRO A 64 8.54 9.70 15.36
C PRO A 64 9.06 8.47 14.60
N GLY A 65 10.09 7.84 15.15
CA GLY A 65 10.62 6.58 14.62
C GLY A 65 11.15 6.71 13.19
N ARG A 66 10.57 5.97 12.26
CA ARG A 66 10.92 5.96 10.84
C ARG A 66 9.81 6.55 9.95
N ALA A 67 8.75 7.08 10.52
CA ALA A 67 7.58 7.56 9.80
C ALA A 67 7.92 8.64 8.76
N GLY A 68 8.85 9.55 9.06
CA GLY A 68 9.25 10.63 8.14
C GLY A 68 10.30 10.26 7.09
N ARG A 69 10.59 8.97 6.88
CA ARG A 69 11.63 8.52 5.93
C ARG A 69 11.12 8.40 4.51
N ILE A 70 12.00 8.73 3.55
CA ILE A 70 11.76 8.56 2.12
C ILE A 70 13.07 8.18 1.40
N ASP A 71 12.99 7.19 0.51
CA ASP A 71 14.08 6.72 -0.34
C ASP A 71 13.69 6.89 -1.80
N VAL A 72 14.61 7.38 -2.63
CA VAL A 72 14.36 7.66 -4.05
C VAL A 72 15.23 6.75 -4.92
N TYR A 73 14.59 6.13 -5.90
CA TYR A 73 15.19 5.29 -6.92
C TYR A 73 14.79 5.84 -8.29
N ARG A 74 15.73 5.94 -9.23
CA ARG A 74 15.46 6.52 -10.55
C ARG A 74 16.23 5.84 -11.68
N PRO A 75 15.80 6.01 -12.94
CA PRO A 75 16.56 5.56 -14.09
C PRO A 75 17.97 6.18 -14.13
N PRO A 76 18.93 5.53 -14.80
CA PRO A 76 20.20 6.16 -15.15
C PRO A 76 19.97 7.28 -16.19
N GLY A 77 20.95 8.16 -16.33
CA GLY A 77 20.87 9.28 -17.28
C GLY A 77 20.33 10.57 -16.67
N GLN A 78 19.91 11.47 -17.56
CA GLN A 78 19.38 12.78 -17.21
C GLN A 78 17.84 12.75 -17.25
N GLY A 79 17.20 13.25 -16.18
CA GLY A 79 15.76 13.46 -16.09
C GLY A 79 15.31 14.73 -16.83
N PRO A 80 14.13 15.27 -16.51
CA PRO A 80 13.33 14.88 -15.34
C PRO A 80 12.51 13.61 -15.58
N PHE A 81 12.49 12.72 -14.58
CA PHE A 81 11.74 11.46 -14.63
C PHE A 81 10.38 11.59 -13.96
N PRO A 82 9.28 11.08 -14.55
CA PRO A 82 8.02 10.94 -13.85
C PRO A 82 8.23 10.06 -12.60
N VAL A 83 7.48 10.34 -11.53
CA VAL A 83 7.72 9.69 -10.25
C VAL A 83 6.46 9.06 -9.67
N LEU A 84 6.59 7.82 -9.21
CA LEU A 84 5.62 7.12 -8.39
C LEU A 84 6.02 7.26 -6.91
N VAL A 85 5.17 7.92 -6.12
CA VAL A 85 5.33 8.06 -4.67
C VAL A 85 4.68 6.84 -4.01
N TRP A 86 5.50 5.93 -3.44
CA TRP A 86 5.09 4.59 -3.02
C TRP A 86 5.03 4.43 -1.51
N ASN A 87 3.96 3.78 -1.00
CA ASN A 87 3.86 3.37 0.39
C ASN A 87 3.45 1.90 0.54
N ALA A 88 4.28 1.08 1.17
CA ALA A 88 3.95 -0.30 1.49
C ALA A 88 2.92 -0.40 2.63
N GLY A 89 2.05 -1.40 2.54
CA GLY A 89 1.07 -1.69 3.57
C GLY A 89 1.69 -2.33 4.83
N SER A 90 1.07 -2.04 5.97
CA SER A 90 1.43 -2.63 7.27
C SER A 90 0.20 -2.83 8.17
N GLY A 91 -1.02 -2.62 7.64
CA GLY A 91 -2.23 -2.51 8.45
C GLY A 91 -2.18 -1.32 9.41
N TRP A 92 -1.45 -0.26 9.07
CA TRP A 92 -1.14 0.93 9.88
C TRP A 92 -0.40 0.61 11.19
N ARG A 93 0.18 -0.59 11.34
CA ARG A 93 0.92 -1.01 12.55
C ARG A 93 2.41 -0.68 12.49
N GLY A 94 2.96 -0.43 11.31
CA GLY A 94 4.38 -0.16 11.09
C GLY A 94 4.64 1.21 10.46
N ASP A 95 5.86 1.69 10.64
CA ASP A 95 6.37 2.95 10.12
C ASP A 95 7.55 2.75 9.15
N ARG A 96 7.52 1.64 8.37
CA ARG A 96 8.57 1.27 7.41
C ARG A 96 8.02 1.12 5.98
N GLY A 97 7.04 1.92 5.60
CA GLY A 97 6.41 1.86 4.27
C GLY A 97 7.36 2.07 3.09
N TYR A 98 8.60 2.51 3.33
CA TYR A 98 9.64 2.66 2.30
C TYR A 98 10.41 1.36 2.02
N SER A 99 10.28 0.32 2.84
CA SER A 99 11.23 -0.80 2.90
C SER A 99 11.28 -1.69 1.66
N ASP A 100 10.22 -1.75 0.86
CA ASP A 100 10.14 -2.48 -0.41
C ASP A 100 10.36 -1.59 -1.65
N GLY A 101 10.70 -0.31 -1.44
CA GLY A 101 10.86 0.66 -2.51
C GLY A 101 11.84 0.25 -3.61
N ALA A 102 12.92 -0.46 -3.25
CA ALA A 102 13.87 -0.99 -4.23
C ALA A 102 13.24 -2.09 -5.11
N ASP A 103 12.33 -2.92 -4.58
CA ASP A 103 11.64 -3.97 -5.34
C ASP A 103 10.63 -3.35 -6.31
N ILE A 104 9.89 -2.32 -5.87
CA ILE A 104 9.00 -1.55 -6.73
C ILE A 104 9.78 -0.86 -7.84
N ALA A 105 10.93 -0.26 -7.50
CA ALA A 105 11.80 0.40 -8.47
C ALA A 105 12.35 -0.57 -9.53
N ARG A 106 12.72 -1.80 -9.17
CA ARG A 106 13.09 -2.83 -10.16
C ARG A 106 12.00 -3.08 -11.19
N GLY A 107 10.74 -2.92 -10.80
CA GLY A 107 9.61 -3.05 -11.70
C GLY A 107 9.40 -1.83 -12.62
N LEU A 108 9.61 -0.62 -12.13
CA LEU A 108 9.21 0.62 -12.83
C LEU A 108 10.36 1.39 -13.48
N VAL A 109 11.57 1.34 -12.92
CA VAL A 109 12.73 2.03 -13.49
C VAL A 109 13.02 1.61 -14.94
N PRO A 110 12.90 0.33 -15.34
CA PRO A 110 13.04 -0.07 -16.74
C PRO A 110 12.04 0.58 -17.71
N HIS A 111 10.94 1.11 -17.18
CA HIS A 111 9.90 1.81 -17.94
C HIS A 111 10.02 3.35 -17.85
N GLY A 112 11.15 3.86 -17.32
CA GLY A 112 11.43 5.29 -17.28
C GLY A 112 10.86 6.03 -16.05
N TYR A 113 10.28 5.34 -15.09
CA TYR A 113 9.72 5.94 -13.87
C TYR A 113 10.71 5.93 -12.71
N ALA A 114 10.77 7.02 -11.97
CA ALA A 114 11.37 7.03 -10.65
C ALA A 114 10.37 6.53 -9.61
N VAL A 115 10.86 6.01 -8.49
CA VAL A 115 10.07 5.60 -7.32
C VAL A 115 10.59 6.34 -6.09
N ALA A 116 9.69 7.02 -5.39
CA ALA A 116 9.96 7.67 -4.11
C ALA A 116 9.19 6.93 -3.02
N ALA A 117 9.85 5.98 -2.36
CA ALA A 117 9.22 5.14 -1.35
C ALA A 117 9.29 5.80 0.03
N PHE A 118 8.15 5.96 0.69
CA PHE A 118 8.04 6.71 1.95
C PHE A 118 7.34 5.91 3.05
N SER A 119 7.49 6.37 4.28
CA SER A 119 6.80 5.84 5.46
C SER A 119 5.81 6.86 6.01
N VAL A 120 4.84 6.37 6.76
CA VAL A 120 3.88 7.18 7.52
C VAL A 120 3.90 6.77 8.99
N ARG A 121 3.32 7.58 9.86
CA ARG A 121 3.07 7.21 11.26
C ARG A 121 2.22 5.94 11.34
N SER A 122 2.62 5.04 12.22
CA SER A 122 1.77 3.93 12.63
C SER A 122 0.60 4.44 13.49
N SER A 123 -0.43 3.61 13.69
CA SER A 123 -1.57 3.93 14.56
C SER A 123 -1.18 4.20 16.03
N LYS A 124 0.01 3.71 16.46
CA LYS A 124 0.58 4.02 17.79
C LYS A 124 1.29 5.37 17.84
N GLN A 125 1.66 5.93 16.70
CA GLN A 125 2.36 7.23 16.59
C GLN A 125 1.41 8.37 16.22
N GLY A 126 0.24 8.04 15.69
CA GLY A 126 -0.80 8.98 15.34
C GLY A 126 -2.03 8.25 14.78
N THR A 127 -3.21 8.75 15.10
CA THR A 127 -4.47 8.26 14.54
C THR A 127 -4.90 9.11 13.34
N PHE A 128 -5.86 8.64 12.55
CA PHE A 128 -6.44 9.41 11.44
C PHE A 128 -6.75 10.86 11.86
N PRO A 129 -6.37 11.89 11.05
CA PRO A 129 -5.86 11.81 9.68
C PRO A 129 -4.32 11.77 9.55
N ALA A 130 -3.59 11.50 10.61
CA ALA A 130 -2.12 11.58 10.67
C ALA A 130 -1.41 10.90 9.46
N GLN A 131 -1.88 9.73 9.03
CA GLN A 131 -1.28 8.98 7.93
C GLN A 131 -1.49 9.69 6.57
N VAL A 132 -2.62 10.37 6.42
CA VAL A 132 -2.92 11.14 5.20
C VAL A 132 -2.07 12.40 5.14
N GLU A 133 -1.93 13.11 6.25
CA GLU A 133 -1.04 14.28 6.39
C GLU A 133 0.40 13.90 6.02
N ASP A 134 0.87 12.74 6.49
CA ASP A 134 2.21 12.25 6.21
C ASP A 134 2.37 11.93 4.71
N ALA A 135 1.40 11.24 4.10
CA ALA A 135 1.43 10.91 2.67
C ALA A 135 1.43 12.17 1.79
N THR A 136 0.61 13.16 2.15
CA THR A 136 0.57 14.46 1.47
C THR A 136 1.89 15.22 1.65
N ALA A 137 2.48 15.21 2.85
CA ALA A 137 3.79 15.81 3.11
C ALA A 137 4.91 15.16 2.28
N ALA A 138 4.85 13.83 2.06
CA ALA A 138 5.79 13.13 1.19
C ALA A 138 5.65 13.57 -0.27
N VAL A 139 4.43 13.75 -0.79
CA VAL A 139 4.18 14.31 -2.13
C VAL A 139 4.77 15.72 -2.26
N ARG A 140 4.51 16.62 -1.30
CA ARG A 140 5.11 17.96 -1.29
C ARG A 140 6.64 17.92 -1.26
N TRP A 141 7.22 17.01 -0.48
CA TRP A 141 8.67 16.85 -0.41
C TRP A 141 9.25 16.44 -1.76
N VAL A 142 8.63 15.47 -2.44
CA VAL A 142 9.04 15.04 -3.79
C VAL A 142 9.03 16.23 -4.75
N ARG A 143 7.96 17.03 -4.79
CA ARG A 143 7.86 18.19 -5.67
C ARG A 143 8.94 19.23 -5.38
N ARG A 144 9.16 19.59 -4.10
CA ARG A 144 10.18 20.57 -3.71
C ARG A 144 11.60 20.14 -4.01
N ASN A 145 11.88 18.84 -3.94
CA ASN A 145 13.22 18.29 -4.19
C ASN A 145 13.40 17.76 -5.62
N ALA A 146 12.37 17.82 -6.45
CA ALA A 146 12.37 17.30 -7.80
C ALA A 146 13.57 17.76 -8.66
N PRO A 147 13.95 19.05 -8.70
CA PRO A 147 15.09 19.49 -9.51
C PRO A 147 16.40 18.81 -9.09
N GLY A 148 16.70 18.74 -7.79
CA GLY A 148 17.93 18.12 -7.27
C GLY A 148 17.98 16.61 -7.43
N LEU A 149 16.81 15.95 -7.51
CA LEU A 149 16.66 14.52 -7.66
C LEU A 149 16.39 14.11 -9.13
N GLN A 150 16.35 15.06 -10.06
CA GLN A 150 16.04 14.85 -11.48
C GLN A 150 14.64 14.21 -11.69
N LEU A 151 13.66 14.56 -10.86
CA LEU A 151 12.27 14.15 -10.94
C LEU A 151 11.44 15.22 -11.66
N ASP A 152 10.31 14.79 -12.21
CA ASP A 152 9.36 15.69 -12.83
C ASP A 152 8.25 16.06 -11.83
N ALA A 153 8.28 17.28 -11.33
CA ALA A 153 7.28 17.78 -10.38
C ALA A 153 5.85 17.86 -10.97
N GLY A 154 5.71 17.91 -12.29
CA GLY A 154 4.43 17.93 -12.99
C GLY A 154 3.86 16.53 -13.28
N ARG A 155 4.64 15.46 -13.11
CA ARG A 155 4.25 14.07 -13.38
C ARG A 155 4.45 13.20 -12.14
N VAL A 156 3.61 13.42 -11.14
CA VAL A 156 3.64 12.73 -9.84
C VAL A 156 2.41 11.85 -9.72
N ALA A 157 2.60 10.54 -9.60
CA ALA A 157 1.57 9.59 -9.22
C ALA A 157 1.80 9.12 -7.77
N VAL A 158 0.73 8.81 -7.03
CA VAL A 158 0.81 8.18 -5.71
C VAL A 158 0.34 6.73 -5.80
N ALA A 159 1.02 5.83 -5.09
CA ALA A 159 0.68 4.41 -5.09
C ALA A 159 0.95 3.74 -3.75
N GLY A 160 0.31 2.61 -3.54
CA GLY A 160 0.61 1.79 -2.38
C GLY A 160 -0.16 0.48 -2.36
N SER A 161 0.18 -0.38 -1.40
CA SER A 161 -0.46 -1.68 -1.20
C SER A 161 -1.16 -1.77 0.15
N SER A 162 -2.32 -2.45 0.22
CA SER A 162 -3.04 -2.65 1.48
C SER A 162 -3.34 -1.32 2.19
N SER A 163 -2.94 -1.14 3.46
CA SER A 163 -3.03 0.16 4.14
C SER A 163 -2.24 1.28 3.43
N GLY A 164 -1.19 0.95 2.67
CA GLY A 164 -0.48 1.91 1.81
C GLY A 164 -1.31 2.30 0.59
N GLY A 165 -2.10 1.39 0.02
CA GLY A 165 -3.11 1.69 -1.00
C GLY A 165 -4.16 2.66 -0.47
N TRP A 166 -4.65 2.44 0.74
CA TRP A 166 -5.51 3.39 1.43
C TRP A 166 -4.85 4.77 1.60
N ASN A 167 -3.56 4.82 2.02
CA ASN A 167 -2.83 6.08 2.14
C ASN A 167 -2.74 6.81 0.79
N ALA A 168 -2.47 6.07 -0.29
CA ALA A 168 -2.40 6.61 -1.65
C ALA A 168 -3.77 7.14 -2.12
N LEU A 169 -4.83 6.39 -1.89
CA LEU A 169 -6.21 6.81 -2.22
C LEU A 169 -6.59 8.07 -1.45
N MET A 170 -6.41 8.08 -0.12
CA MET A 170 -6.78 9.25 0.69
C MET A 170 -5.96 10.48 0.30
N ALA A 171 -4.63 10.36 0.16
CA ALA A 171 -3.80 11.49 -0.25
C ALA A 171 -4.17 11.99 -1.66
N GLY A 172 -4.40 11.09 -2.62
CA GLY A 172 -4.71 11.45 -4.00
C GLY A 172 -6.11 12.03 -4.19
N LEU A 173 -7.10 11.55 -3.42
CA LEU A 173 -8.49 11.99 -3.53
C LEU A 173 -8.77 13.27 -2.74
N THR A 174 -8.04 13.52 -1.65
CA THR A 174 -8.32 14.64 -0.74
C THR A 174 -7.19 15.69 -0.68
N GLY A 175 -5.95 15.32 -1.04
CA GLY A 175 -4.79 16.18 -0.78
C GLY A 175 -4.58 16.49 0.71
N GLY A 176 -5.16 15.70 1.61
CA GLY A 176 -5.15 15.95 3.05
C GLY A 176 -6.11 17.05 3.51
N GLN A 177 -6.99 17.54 2.62
CA GLN A 177 -7.96 18.59 2.94
C GLN A 177 -9.25 17.99 3.52
N ASP A 178 -9.97 18.79 4.32
CA ASP A 178 -11.30 18.47 4.85
C ASP A 178 -11.39 17.18 5.68
N LEU A 179 -10.30 16.80 6.34
CA LEU A 179 -10.22 15.59 7.16
C LEU A 179 -10.30 15.90 8.66
N ASP A 180 -10.89 17.05 9.03
CA ASP A 180 -11.04 17.46 10.42
C ASP A 180 -12.00 16.54 11.18
N ARG A 181 -11.47 15.86 12.18
CA ARG A 181 -12.21 14.94 13.05
C ARG A 181 -13.29 15.64 13.89
N GLU A 182 -13.14 16.93 14.16
CA GLU A 182 -14.08 17.71 14.98
C GLU A 182 -15.30 18.14 14.15
N GLN A 183 -15.16 18.17 12.82
CA GLN A 183 -16.23 18.55 11.89
C GLN A 183 -16.96 17.34 11.28
N VAL A 184 -16.81 16.16 11.88
CA VAL A 184 -17.49 14.95 11.41
C VAL A 184 -19.01 15.15 11.38
N PRO A 185 -19.66 14.99 10.22
CA PRO A 185 -21.10 15.16 10.12
C PRO A 185 -21.84 14.11 10.95
N PRO A 186 -22.98 14.50 11.56
CA PRO A 186 -23.80 13.54 12.30
C PRO A 186 -24.28 12.41 11.39
N PRO A 187 -24.68 11.25 11.97
CA PRO A 187 -25.16 10.11 11.20
C PRO A 187 -26.30 10.51 10.24
N GLY A 188 -26.19 10.09 8.97
CA GLY A 188 -27.19 10.38 7.94
C GLY A 188 -26.96 11.66 7.13
N ARG A 189 -25.96 12.48 7.47
CA ARG A 189 -25.47 13.52 6.56
C ARG A 189 -24.33 12.99 5.70
N GLU A 190 -24.28 13.44 4.46
CA GLU A 190 -23.14 13.23 3.59
C GLU A 190 -21.89 13.87 4.21
N VAL A 191 -20.73 13.24 4.01
CA VAL A 191 -19.44 13.90 4.23
C VAL A 191 -19.51 15.19 3.41
N PRO A 192 -19.21 16.38 3.98
CA PRO A 192 -19.24 17.60 3.22
C PRO A 192 -18.49 17.36 1.91
N ASP A 193 -19.14 17.65 0.81
CA ASP A 193 -18.47 17.72 -0.48
C ASP A 193 -17.41 18.82 -0.29
N GLY A 194 -16.19 18.38 0.06
CA GLY A 194 -15.10 19.25 0.45
C GLY A 194 -14.81 20.17 -0.73
N GLY A 195 -15.51 21.28 -0.81
CA GLY A 195 -15.42 22.27 -1.88
C GLY A 195 -14.07 22.97 -1.93
N HIS A 196 -13.08 22.51 -1.14
CA HIS A 196 -11.73 23.04 -1.17
C HIS A 196 -10.94 22.41 -2.31
N ALA A 197 -10.49 23.24 -3.24
CA ALA A 197 -9.58 22.83 -4.28
C ALA A 197 -8.28 22.30 -3.63
N ILE A 198 -7.87 21.08 -4.00
CA ILE A 198 -6.59 20.54 -3.55
C ILE A 198 -5.48 21.50 -4.01
N PRO A 199 -4.65 22.03 -3.09
CA PRO A 199 -3.52 22.88 -3.45
C PRO A 199 -2.63 22.19 -4.48
N GLU A 200 -2.06 22.97 -5.41
CA GLU A 200 -1.22 22.40 -6.49
C GLU A 200 -0.05 21.57 -5.95
N GLU A 201 0.53 21.97 -4.83
CA GLU A 201 1.62 21.27 -4.18
C GLU A 201 1.22 19.90 -3.61
N ASP A 202 -0.07 19.68 -3.34
CA ASP A 202 -0.64 18.44 -2.79
C ASP A 202 -1.29 17.55 -3.86
N ARG A 203 -1.58 18.13 -5.02
CA ARG A 203 -2.26 17.45 -6.11
C ARG A 203 -1.36 16.40 -6.75
N VAL A 204 -1.91 15.21 -7.02
CA VAL A 204 -1.25 14.17 -7.81
C VAL A 204 -1.96 14.01 -9.16
N GLN A 205 -1.24 13.51 -10.16
CA GLN A 205 -1.77 13.37 -11.52
C GLN A 205 -2.31 11.97 -11.81
N ALA A 206 -2.05 10.98 -10.92
CA ALA A 206 -2.66 9.64 -10.98
C ALA A 206 -2.56 8.95 -9.61
N ILE A 207 -3.45 7.99 -9.39
CA ILE A 207 -3.46 7.11 -8.21
C ILE A 207 -3.34 5.66 -8.69
N VAL A 208 -2.52 4.85 -8.01
CA VAL A 208 -2.45 3.40 -8.23
C VAL A 208 -2.70 2.70 -6.89
N ASP A 209 -3.82 2.01 -6.79
CA ASP A 209 -4.21 1.26 -5.61
C ASP A 209 -3.99 -0.24 -5.80
N PHE A 210 -3.21 -0.85 -4.93
CA PHE A 210 -3.08 -2.30 -4.81
C PHE A 210 -3.82 -2.78 -3.58
N PHE A 211 -5.01 -3.35 -3.79
CA PHE A 211 -5.84 -3.99 -2.76
C PHE A 211 -6.00 -3.19 -1.45
N GLY A 212 -6.12 -1.87 -1.54
CA GLY A 212 -6.42 -1.01 -0.39
C GLY A 212 -7.87 -1.15 0.07
N PRO A 213 -8.17 -1.01 1.36
CA PRO A 213 -9.54 -0.90 1.84
C PRO A 213 -10.13 0.45 1.47
N THR A 214 -11.40 0.47 1.05
CA THR A 214 -12.04 1.66 0.45
C THR A 214 -13.31 2.10 1.18
N ASP A 215 -14.01 1.16 1.82
CA ASP A 215 -15.17 1.41 2.69
C ASP A 215 -15.12 0.46 3.89
N PHE A 216 -14.74 0.99 5.05
CA PHE A 216 -14.56 0.18 6.25
C PHE A 216 -15.84 -0.47 6.75
N LEU A 217 -17.01 0.16 6.51
CA LEU A 217 -18.30 -0.35 6.99
C LEU A 217 -18.79 -1.57 6.18
N THR A 218 -18.29 -1.75 4.96
CA THR A 218 -18.77 -2.81 4.06
C THR A 218 -17.87 -4.05 4.05
N MET A 219 -16.65 -3.95 4.60
CA MET A 219 -15.64 -5.02 4.51
C MET A 219 -16.14 -6.38 4.96
N ASN A 220 -16.80 -6.48 6.12
CA ASN A 220 -17.23 -7.78 6.66
C ASN A 220 -18.19 -8.52 5.73
N ARG A 221 -19.13 -7.80 5.11
CA ARG A 221 -20.13 -8.42 4.20
C ARG A 221 -19.55 -8.88 2.87
N GLN A 222 -18.36 -8.37 2.51
CA GLN A 222 -17.67 -8.67 1.26
C GLN A 222 -16.62 -9.77 1.39
N MET A 223 -16.33 -10.20 2.63
CA MET A 223 -15.35 -11.26 2.86
C MET A 223 -15.78 -12.57 2.19
N LEU A 224 -14.82 -13.33 1.71
CA LEU A 224 -15.05 -14.67 1.20
C LEU A 224 -15.66 -15.56 2.30
N PRO A 225 -16.49 -16.57 1.95
CA PRO A 225 -17.05 -17.49 2.91
C PRO A 225 -15.99 -18.09 3.83
N GLY A 226 -16.19 -17.97 5.15
CA GLY A 226 -15.26 -18.47 6.17
C GLY A 226 -14.07 -17.54 6.47
N ALA A 227 -13.71 -16.61 5.60
CA ALA A 227 -12.52 -15.79 5.77
C ALA A 227 -12.55 -14.90 7.02
N CYS A 228 -13.72 -14.39 7.45
CA CYS A 228 -13.84 -13.66 8.70
C CYS A 228 -13.54 -14.52 9.93
N ALA A 229 -13.90 -15.82 9.91
CA ALA A 229 -13.58 -16.71 11.01
C ALA A 229 -12.07 -16.94 11.12
N ASP A 230 -11.41 -17.12 9.98
CA ASP A 230 -9.95 -17.28 9.93
C ASP A 230 -9.22 -15.99 10.31
N TYR A 231 -9.70 -14.85 9.83
CA TYR A 231 -9.18 -13.53 10.18
C TYR A 231 -9.31 -13.26 11.69
N ASN A 232 -10.46 -13.59 12.30
CA ASN A 232 -10.69 -13.47 13.74
C ASN A 232 -9.71 -14.34 14.53
N ARG A 233 -9.50 -15.58 14.11
CA ARG A 233 -8.59 -16.52 14.76
C ARG A 233 -7.14 -16.00 14.70
N ALA A 234 -6.69 -15.58 13.51
CA ALA A 234 -5.33 -15.10 13.28
C ALA A 234 -5.03 -13.80 14.05
N ASN A 235 -6.01 -12.90 14.18
CA ASN A 235 -5.85 -11.59 14.81
C ASN A 235 -6.42 -11.50 16.23
N ARG A 236 -6.96 -12.61 16.79
CA ARG A 236 -7.61 -12.65 18.12
C ARG A 236 -8.76 -11.65 18.24
N LEU A 237 -9.56 -11.53 17.20
CA LEU A 237 -10.74 -10.69 17.09
C LEU A 237 -12.03 -11.51 17.22
N LYS A 238 -13.19 -10.82 17.31
CA LYS A 238 -14.52 -11.44 17.31
C LYS A 238 -15.39 -10.98 16.15
N HIS A 239 -15.17 -9.76 15.67
CA HIS A 239 -16.04 -9.08 14.70
C HIS A 239 -15.30 -8.69 13.41
N CYS A 240 -14.23 -9.42 13.04
CA CYS A 240 -13.46 -9.23 11.83
C CYS A 240 -12.97 -7.78 11.70
N HIS A 241 -13.26 -7.10 10.59
CA HIS A 241 -12.83 -5.72 10.38
C HIS A 241 -13.61 -4.70 11.21
N LEU A 242 -14.80 -5.05 11.68
CA LEU A 242 -15.63 -4.18 12.54
C LEU A 242 -15.36 -4.40 14.04
N ASP A 243 -14.35 -5.20 14.40
CA ASP A 243 -13.95 -5.40 15.79
C ASP A 243 -13.31 -4.12 16.35
N ASP A 244 -13.58 -3.83 17.62
CA ASP A 244 -13.06 -2.65 18.33
C ASP A 244 -11.52 -2.63 18.41
N ARG A 245 -10.88 -3.77 18.22
CA ARG A 245 -9.41 -3.96 18.19
C ARG A 245 -8.89 -4.24 16.80
N SER A 246 -9.69 -3.99 15.76
CA SER A 246 -9.24 -4.12 14.38
C SER A 246 -8.20 -3.04 14.05
N THR A 247 -7.38 -3.29 13.04
CA THR A 247 -6.42 -2.28 12.57
C THR A 247 -7.08 -0.98 12.12
N LYS A 248 -8.35 -1.03 11.71
CA LYS A 248 -9.14 0.14 11.35
C LYS A 248 -9.53 0.94 12.58
N SER A 249 -9.99 0.25 13.63
CA SER A 249 -10.30 0.88 14.93
C SER A 249 -9.03 1.49 15.54
N ASP A 250 -7.90 0.78 15.49
CA ASP A 250 -6.60 1.31 15.96
C ASP A 250 -6.21 2.58 15.17
N MET A 251 -6.36 2.57 13.85
CA MET A 251 -6.01 3.69 12.98
C MET A 251 -6.97 4.88 13.18
N LEU A 252 -8.26 4.63 13.35
CA LEU A 252 -9.25 5.67 13.66
C LEU A 252 -9.06 6.24 15.08
N GLY A 253 -8.49 5.47 16.01
CA GLY A 253 -8.41 5.81 17.44
C GLY A 253 -9.73 5.65 18.18
N VAL A 254 -10.75 5.06 17.53
CA VAL A 254 -12.06 4.71 18.07
C VAL A 254 -12.58 3.46 17.36
N PRO A 255 -13.48 2.67 17.96
CA PRO A 255 -14.13 1.56 17.29
C PRO A 255 -14.80 2.01 15.96
N VAL A 256 -14.64 1.23 14.92
CA VAL A 256 -15.20 1.51 13.56
C VAL A 256 -16.69 1.85 13.63
N LEU A 257 -17.46 1.16 14.47
CA LEU A 257 -18.90 1.36 14.61
C LEU A 257 -19.28 2.50 15.56
N ALA A 258 -18.36 2.99 16.38
CA ALA A 258 -18.66 4.04 17.36
C ALA A 258 -18.88 5.42 16.74
N SER A 259 -18.27 5.67 15.58
CA SER A 259 -18.41 6.93 14.86
C SER A 259 -18.53 6.68 13.34
N GLY A 260 -19.77 6.44 12.89
CA GLY A 260 -20.05 6.21 11.47
C GLY A 260 -19.65 7.39 10.57
N GLY A 261 -19.68 8.62 11.10
CA GLY A 261 -19.20 9.82 10.40
C GLY A 261 -17.69 9.79 10.17
N LEU A 262 -16.90 9.57 11.25
CA LEU A 262 -15.44 9.47 11.16
C LEU A 262 -15.02 8.28 10.28
N THR A 263 -15.71 7.16 10.38
CA THR A 263 -15.44 5.98 9.57
C THR A 263 -15.67 6.25 8.08
N ARG A 264 -16.74 6.98 7.73
CA ARG A 264 -16.97 7.43 6.35
C ARG A 264 -15.93 8.44 5.89
N LEU A 265 -15.58 9.41 6.74
CA LEU A 265 -14.52 10.39 6.45
C LEU A 265 -13.18 9.71 6.17
N ALA A 266 -12.88 8.61 6.83
CA ALA A 266 -11.68 7.80 6.60
C ALA A 266 -11.84 6.74 5.49
N SER A 267 -12.97 6.70 4.77
CA SER A 267 -13.23 5.73 3.70
C SER A 267 -13.02 6.38 2.33
N PRO A 268 -11.98 5.98 1.56
CA PRO A 268 -11.63 6.59 0.27
C PRO A 268 -12.81 6.74 -0.70
N ILE A 269 -13.72 5.78 -0.73
CA ILE A 269 -14.87 5.80 -1.65
C ILE A 269 -15.78 7.04 -1.45
N ALA A 270 -15.80 7.61 -0.26
CA ALA A 270 -16.58 8.81 0.05
C ALA A 270 -15.99 10.10 -0.55
N HIS A 271 -14.77 10.04 -1.08
CA HIS A 271 -14.02 11.19 -1.62
C HIS A 271 -13.86 11.12 -3.15
N VAL A 272 -14.47 10.13 -3.80
CA VAL A 272 -14.44 10.04 -5.27
C VAL A 272 -15.33 11.14 -5.88
N ARG A 273 -14.75 11.99 -6.73
CA ARG A 273 -15.39 13.13 -7.38
C ARG A 273 -15.04 13.18 -8.87
N PRO A 274 -15.82 13.89 -9.72
CA PRO A 274 -15.54 14.01 -11.16
C PRO A 274 -14.15 14.62 -11.48
N ASP A 275 -13.59 15.43 -10.59
CA ASP A 275 -12.27 16.06 -10.73
C ASP A 275 -11.13 15.27 -10.07
N SER A 276 -11.42 14.09 -9.52
CA SER A 276 -10.41 13.21 -8.94
C SER A 276 -9.40 12.75 -9.99
N PRO A 277 -8.15 12.47 -9.58
CA PRO A 277 -7.13 11.97 -10.50
C PRO A 277 -7.50 10.64 -11.15
N PRO A 278 -6.99 10.34 -12.36
CA PRO A 278 -7.09 9.00 -12.95
C PRO A 278 -6.66 7.91 -11.97
N LEU A 279 -7.37 6.77 -11.97
CA LEU A 279 -7.23 5.73 -10.97
C LEU A 279 -6.98 4.36 -11.60
N LEU A 280 -5.88 3.71 -11.23
CA LEU A 280 -5.63 2.29 -11.48
C LEU A 280 -5.85 1.50 -10.19
N VAL A 281 -6.69 0.47 -10.26
CA VAL A 281 -6.96 -0.44 -9.15
C VAL A 281 -6.51 -1.86 -9.52
N VAL A 282 -5.86 -2.55 -8.60
CA VAL A 282 -5.39 -3.93 -8.79
C VAL A 282 -5.76 -4.76 -7.56
N HIS A 283 -6.51 -5.86 -7.75
CA HIS A 283 -6.93 -6.69 -6.62
C HIS A 283 -7.07 -8.17 -6.98
N GLY A 284 -6.64 -9.02 -6.08
CA GLY A 284 -6.79 -10.47 -6.19
C GLY A 284 -8.16 -10.95 -5.71
N ARG A 285 -8.83 -11.84 -6.46
CA ARG A 285 -10.16 -12.39 -6.08
C ARG A 285 -10.10 -13.33 -4.88
N LYS A 286 -8.92 -13.85 -4.55
CA LYS A 286 -8.70 -14.76 -3.40
C LYS A 286 -8.15 -14.02 -2.18
N ASP A 287 -8.25 -12.70 -2.15
CA ASP A 287 -7.83 -11.91 -1.00
C ASP A 287 -8.73 -12.18 0.22
N VAL A 288 -8.12 -12.70 1.29
CA VAL A 288 -8.79 -13.02 2.57
C VAL A 288 -8.48 -11.97 3.65
N THR A 289 -7.76 -10.90 3.31
CA THR A 289 -7.35 -9.83 4.22
C THR A 289 -8.14 -8.55 3.95
N VAL A 290 -8.15 -8.09 2.70
CA VAL A 290 -9.01 -7.00 2.24
C VAL A 290 -9.92 -7.58 1.16
N PRO A 291 -11.24 -7.59 1.35
CA PRO A 291 -12.12 -8.25 0.39
C PRO A 291 -12.09 -7.56 -0.98
N TRP A 292 -12.01 -8.35 -2.05
CA TRP A 292 -11.98 -7.88 -3.44
C TRP A 292 -13.13 -6.91 -3.79
N GLY A 293 -14.28 -7.07 -3.14
CA GLY A 293 -15.44 -6.19 -3.30
C GLY A 293 -15.14 -4.72 -3.02
N GLN A 294 -14.16 -4.42 -2.17
CA GLN A 294 -13.71 -3.06 -1.89
C GLN A 294 -13.23 -2.35 -3.15
N SER A 295 -12.37 -3.00 -3.93
CA SER A 295 -11.85 -2.45 -5.18
C SER A 295 -12.91 -2.37 -6.28
N LEU A 296 -13.83 -3.35 -6.33
CA LEU A 296 -14.94 -3.30 -7.31
C LEU A 296 -15.88 -2.12 -7.03
N GLU A 297 -16.22 -1.87 -5.76
CA GLU A 297 -17.07 -0.73 -5.38
C GLU A 297 -16.36 0.60 -5.69
N LEU A 298 -15.06 0.71 -5.39
CA LEU A 298 -14.26 1.89 -5.74
C LEU A 298 -14.21 2.14 -7.25
N TYR A 299 -13.97 1.10 -8.05
CA TYR A 299 -13.99 1.19 -9.51
C TYR A 299 -15.34 1.72 -10.01
N ARG A 300 -16.45 1.15 -9.51
CA ARG A 300 -17.81 1.58 -9.90
C ARG A 300 -18.11 3.02 -9.52
N ALA A 301 -17.66 3.47 -8.35
CA ALA A 301 -17.79 4.86 -7.93
C ALA A 301 -16.98 5.79 -8.84
N ALA A 302 -15.75 5.42 -9.20
CA ALA A 302 -14.91 6.17 -10.13
C ALA A 302 -15.50 6.20 -11.55
N GLU A 303 -16.03 5.08 -12.05
CA GLU A 303 -16.74 5.00 -13.34
C GLU A 303 -17.97 5.89 -13.36
N ALA A 304 -18.79 5.84 -12.31
CA ALA A 304 -19.99 6.67 -12.17
C ALA A 304 -19.67 8.17 -12.10
N ALA A 305 -18.53 8.54 -11.50
CA ALA A 305 -18.01 9.91 -11.48
C ALA A 305 -17.36 10.34 -12.80
N GLY A 306 -17.27 9.45 -13.81
CA GLY A 306 -16.69 9.74 -15.11
C GLY A 306 -15.14 9.74 -15.14
N LEU A 307 -14.47 9.21 -14.11
CA LEU A 307 -13.02 9.20 -14.04
C LEU A 307 -12.41 8.29 -15.10
N ARG A 308 -11.21 8.65 -15.57
CA ARG A 308 -10.34 7.72 -16.30
C ARG A 308 -9.83 6.68 -15.30
N THR A 309 -10.36 5.46 -15.40
CA THR A 309 -10.05 4.40 -14.43
C THR A 309 -9.88 3.05 -15.11
N ALA A 310 -9.02 2.20 -14.54
CA ALA A 310 -8.89 0.81 -14.92
C ALA A 310 -8.83 -0.06 -13.66
N PHE A 311 -9.42 -1.26 -13.71
CA PHE A 311 -9.41 -2.22 -12.62
C PHE A 311 -8.98 -3.59 -13.13
N TYR A 312 -7.86 -4.09 -12.59
CA TYR A 312 -7.36 -5.44 -12.79
C TYR A 312 -7.85 -6.38 -11.69
N SER A 313 -8.80 -7.21 -12.00
CA SER A 313 -9.35 -8.24 -11.14
C SER A 313 -8.61 -9.57 -11.40
N VAL A 314 -7.64 -9.91 -10.54
CA VAL A 314 -6.75 -11.06 -10.74
C VAL A 314 -7.35 -12.32 -10.12
N ALA A 315 -7.75 -13.29 -10.95
CA ALA A 315 -8.51 -14.46 -10.52
C ALA A 315 -7.85 -15.25 -9.38
N GLU A 316 -6.55 -15.52 -9.49
CA GLU A 316 -5.77 -16.30 -8.55
C GLU A 316 -4.95 -15.44 -7.56
N GLY A 317 -5.12 -14.11 -7.59
CA GLY A 317 -4.41 -13.18 -6.72
C GLY A 317 -4.91 -13.26 -5.28
N GLY A 318 -3.99 -13.18 -4.33
CA GLY A 318 -4.25 -12.99 -2.89
C GLY A 318 -3.95 -11.56 -2.45
N HIS A 319 -3.61 -11.40 -1.15
CA HIS A 319 -3.22 -10.11 -0.56
C HIS A 319 -1.72 -9.89 -0.66
N ASP A 320 -1.16 -9.91 -1.85
CA ASP A 320 0.27 -9.73 -2.08
C ASP A 320 0.58 -9.22 -3.50
N LEU A 321 1.77 -8.61 -3.67
CA LEU A 321 2.26 -8.12 -4.96
C LEU A 321 2.82 -9.25 -5.86
N GLY A 322 2.81 -10.49 -5.43
CA GLY A 322 3.25 -11.64 -6.25
C GLY A 322 2.47 -11.75 -7.56
N MET A 323 1.25 -11.23 -7.60
CA MET A 323 0.45 -11.14 -8.82
C MET A 323 1.11 -10.29 -9.93
N MET A 324 2.01 -9.36 -9.59
CA MET A 324 2.72 -8.50 -10.54
C MET A 324 3.79 -9.24 -11.34
N THR A 325 4.28 -10.37 -10.83
CA THR A 325 5.39 -11.15 -11.39
C THR A 325 4.99 -12.53 -11.88
N ALA A 326 3.79 -13.00 -11.55
CA ALA A 326 3.31 -14.32 -11.93
C ALA A 326 2.93 -14.37 -13.43
N LYS A 327 3.68 -15.11 -14.22
CA LYS A 327 3.52 -15.21 -15.70
C LYS A 327 2.14 -15.76 -16.15
N THR A 328 1.40 -16.43 -15.28
CA THR A 328 0.18 -17.19 -15.64
C THR A 328 -1.11 -16.64 -15.02
N ARG A 329 -1.06 -15.54 -14.29
CA ARG A 329 -2.26 -14.98 -13.65
C ARG A 329 -3.03 -14.11 -14.65
N SER A 330 -4.19 -14.60 -15.09
CA SER A 330 -5.11 -13.83 -15.91
C SER A 330 -5.86 -12.81 -15.05
N ALA A 331 -6.12 -11.66 -15.62
CA ALA A 331 -6.95 -10.64 -15.01
C ALA A 331 -8.15 -10.35 -15.93
N GLU A 332 -9.31 -10.18 -15.33
CA GLU A 332 -10.40 -9.45 -15.97
C GLU A 332 -10.10 -7.96 -15.81
N VAL A 333 -10.18 -7.21 -16.91
CA VAL A 333 -9.86 -5.79 -16.90
C VAL A 333 -11.11 -4.99 -17.23
N LEU A 334 -11.56 -4.19 -16.27
CA LEU A 334 -12.60 -3.18 -16.46
C LEU A 334 -11.90 -1.83 -16.70
N ARG A 335 -12.45 -0.98 -17.55
CA ARG A 335 -11.89 0.36 -17.82
C ARG A 335 -12.96 1.36 -18.21
N ASN A 336 -12.76 2.60 -17.82
CA ASN A 336 -13.55 3.76 -18.24
C ASN A 336 -12.61 4.89 -18.65
N GLY A 337 -12.78 5.48 -19.83
CA GLY A 337 -11.98 6.62 -20.31
C GLY A 337 -10.48 6.36 -20.50
N VAL A 338 -10.01 5.13 -20.31
CA VAL A 338 -8.61 4.72 -20.52
C VAL A 338 -8.50 4.02 -21.88
N PRO A 339 -7.53 4.40 -22.75
CA PRO A 339 -7.34 3.74 -24.04
C PRO A 339 -7.10 2.24 -23.93
N ALA A 340 -7.60 1.43 -24.86
CA ALA A 340 -7.37 -0.02 -24.85
C ALA A 340 -5.89 -0.38 -24.95
N SER A 341 -5.08 0.43 -25.64
CA SER A 341 -3.64 0.26 -25.76
C SER A 341 -2.86 0.48 -24.46
N ALA A 342 -3.48 1.15 -23.48
CA ALA A 342 -2.88 1.39 -22.17
C ALA A 342 -3.21 0.30 -21.12
N VAL A 343 -3.99 -0.72 -21.50
CA VAL A 343 -4.35 -1.84 -20.64
C VAL A 343 -3.90 -3.15 -21.26
N HIS A 344 -3.26 -3.99 -20.47
CA HIS A 344 -2.75 -5.28 -20.88
C HIS A 344 -3.70 -6.39 -20.41
N ALA A 345 -3.65 -7.58 -21.05
CA ALA A 345 -4.48 -8.71 -20.62
C ALA A 345 -4.07 -9.29 -19.25
N THR A 346 -2.87 -8.95 -18.78
CA THR A 346 -2.34 -9.37 -17.48
C THR A 346 -1.73 -8.18 -16.76
N ILE A 347 -1.88 -8.15 -15.43
CA ILE A 347 -1.22 -7.11 -14.64
C ILE A 347 0.29 -7.38 -14.56
N SER A 348 1.06 -6.32 -14.67
CA SER A 348 2.52 -6.29 -14.53
C SER A 348 2.98 -4.85 -14.30
N TRP A 349 4.24 -4.65 -13.94
CA TRP A 349 4.79 -3.28 -13.85
C TRP A 349 4.77 -2.55 -15.20
N SER A 350 4.91 -3.28 -16.31
CA SER A 350 4.70 -2.72 -17.65
C SER A 350 3.25 -2.23 -17.86
N ALA A 351 2.26 -2.96 -17.36
CA ALA A 351 0.87 -2.53 -17.44
C ALA A 351 0.61 -1.27 -16.60
N VAL A 352 1.22 -1.18 -15.41
CA VAL A 352 1.16 0.04 -14.57
C VAL A 352 1.80 1.22 -15.31
N ALA A 353 2.99 1.03 -15.90
CA ALA A 353 3.66 2.07 -16.68
C ALA A 353 2.83 2.52 -17.89
N SER A 354 2.24 1.58 -18.64
CA SER A 354 1.37 1.90 -19.78
C SER A 354 0.13 2.70 -19.38
N PHE A 355 -0.48 2.39 -18.22
CA PHE A 355 -1.55 3.20 -17.67
C PHE A 355 -1.07 4.61 -17.34
N LEU A 356 0.04 4.75 -16.62
CA LEU A 356 0.60 6.04 -16.24
C LEU A 356 0.99 6.88 -17.47
N ASP A 357 1.58 6.29 -18.50
CA ASP A 357 1.91 6.97 -19.77
C ASP A 357 0.67 7.53 -20.49
N ALA A 358 -0.47 6.85 -20.33
CA ALA A 358 -1.73 7.29 -20.94
C ALA A 358 -2.43 8.41 -20.18
N VAL A 359 -2.18 8.55 -18.88
CA VAL A 359 -2.95 9.45 -18.01
C VAL A 359 -2.15 10.64 -17.46
N LEU A 360 -0.83 10.50 -17.32
CA LEU A 360 0.02 11.60 -16.88
C LEU A 360 0.17 12.66 -18.00
N PRO A 361 0.36 13.96 -17.66
CA PRO A 361 0.65 15.01 -18.62
C PRO A 361 1.90 14.68 -19.46
N ARG A 362 1.90 15.12 -20.72
CA ARG A 362 3.06 14.99 -21.61
C ARG A 362 4.06 16.12 -21.45
#